data_1646f5403d53f52088ee4b5a716f5376
#
_entry.id   1646f5403d53f52088ee4b5a716f5376
#
_cell.length_a   1.000
_cell.length_b   1.000
_cell.length_c   1.000
_cell.angle_alpha   90.00
_cell.angle_beta   90.00
_cell.angle_gamma   90.00
#
_symmetry.space_group_name_H-M   'P 1'
#
loop_
_entity.id
_entity.type
_entity.pdbx_description
1 polymer ?
#
loop_
_entity_poly.entity_id
_entity_poly.type
_entity_poly.pdbx_seq_one_letter_code
_entity_poly.pdbx_strand_id
1 'polypeptide(L)'
;MSRGHCILSHGFESGPEATKVTALAEVAQRLGWTHERPDYTDLDAMSEVSRVGDVPTRLRRLVERAAAAARQGPVVLAGSSLGAYISAIASLQVPVAGLFLMVPPTTMGPMPALDAAAVPTTVVQAWHDDVVPAAGVIAWAQARAAQLLLVDDGHRLERHVEASAQAFERLLRQL
;
A
#
# COMPACT_ATOMS: atom_id res chain seq x y z
N MET A 1 12.03 -20.21 -10.30
CA MET A 1 11.26 -19.11 -10.90
C MET A 1 10.57 -18.33 -9.78
N SER A 2 10.48 -17.00 -9.86
CA SER A 2 9.74 -16.19 -8.90
C SER A 2 8.24 -16.47 -9.00
N ARG A 3 7.51 -16.40 -7.86
CA ARG A 3 6.04 -16.52 -7.82
C ARG A 3 5.34 -15.29 -8.39
N GLY A 4 6.02 -14.14 -8.38
CA GLY A 4 5.51 -12.85 -8.81
C GLY A 4 6.39 -11.73 -8.26
N HIS A 5 5.87 -10.49 -8.32
CA HIS A 5 6.60 -9.30 -7.90
C HIS A 5 5.75 -8.43 -6.96
N CYS A 6 6.34 -7.96 -5.87
CA CYS A 6 5.71 -7.05 -4.92
C CYS A 6 6.32 -5.65 -5.05
N ILE A 7 5.49 -4.62 -5.20
CA ILE A 7 5.93 -3.22 -5.13
C ILE A 7 5.41 -2.62 -3.83
N LEU A 8 6.33 -2.18 -2.97
CA LEU A 8 6.09 -1.80 -1.59
C LEU A 8 6.32 -0.30 -1.40
N SER A 9 5.22 0.46 -1.35
CA SER A 9 5.24 1.92 -1.35
C SER A 9 5.19 2.51 0.06
N HIS A 10 6.21 3.30 0.42
CA HIS A 10 6.27 4.00 1.72
C HIS A 10 5.28 5.16 1.81
N GLY A 11 5.00 5.64 3.03
CA GLY A 11 4.15 6.79 3.31
C GLY A 11 4.82 8.14 3.01
N PHE A 12 4.05 9.23 3.19
CA PHE A 12 4.56 10.59 3.09
C PHE A 12 5.60 10.87 4.19
N GLU A 13 6.65 11.63 3.85
CA GLU A 13 7.79 11.92 4.75
C GLU A 13 8.45 10.67 5.35
N SER A 14 8.41 9.56 4.63
CA SER A 14 9.04 8.30 4.97
C SER A 14 10.07 7.93 3.89
N GLY A 15 10.43 6.67 3.79
CA GLY A 15 11.40 6.22 2.79
C GLY A 15 11.35 4.73 2.53
N PRO A 16 12.10 4.24 1.53
CA PRO A 16 12.12 2.83 1.15
C PRO A 16 12.68 1.91 2.25
N GLU A 17 13.42 2.46 3.22
CA GLU A 17 13.97 1.72 4.38
C GLU A 17 13.06 1.77 5.63
N ALA A 18 11.86 2.33 5.50
CA ALA A 18 10.91 2.39 6.61
C ALA A 18 10.55 0.98 7.12
N THR A 19 10.37 0.85 8.44
CA THR A 19 10.18 -0.44 9.12
C THR A 19 9.06 -1.29 8.51
N LYS A 20 7.91 -0.70 8.19
CA LYS A 20 6.78 -1.44 7.63
C LYS A 20 7.09 -2.05 6.26
N VAL A 21 7.56 -1.26 5.31
CA VAL A 21 7.85 -1.76 3.96
C VAL A 21 9.04 -2.72 3.95
N THR A 22 9.99 -2.56 4.88
CA THR A 22 11.09 -3.52 5.08
C THR A 22 10.56 -4.87 5.58
N ALA A 23 9.66 -4.88 6.56
CA ALA A 23 9.04 -6.12 7.04
C ALA A 23 8.24 -6.84 5.94
N LEU A 24 7.51 -6.11 5.09
CA LEU A 24 6.83 -6.71 3.94
C LEU A 24 7.82 -7.28 2.91
N ALA A 25 8.95 -6.61 2.67
CA ALA A 25 9.99 -7.09 1.76
C ALA A 25 10.58 -8.43 2.22
N GLU A 26 10.85 -8.58 3.51
CA GLU A 26 11.32 -9.83 4.11
C GLU A 26 10.31 -10.97 3.93
N VAL A 27 9.01 -10.69 4.10
CA VAL A 27 7.95 -11.67 3.84
C VAL A 27 7.92 -12.07 2.37
N ALA A 28 7.93 -11.11 1.44
CA ALA A 28 7.94 -11.38 0.01
C ALA A 28 9.12 -12.29 -0.37
N GLN A 29 10.34 -11.94 0.06
CA GLN A 29 11.55 -12.70 -0.20
C GLN A 29 11.45 -14.13 0.35
N ARG A 30 11.00 -14.30 1.61
CA ARG A 30 10.84 -15.62 2.25
C ARG A 30 9.86 -16.52 1.49
N LEU A 31 8.84 -15.94 0.86
CA LEU A 31 7.83 -16.68 0.09
C LEU A 31 8.18 -16.85 -1.40
N GLY A 32 9.37 -16.43 -1.83
CA GLY A 32 9.82 -16.59 -3.22
C GLY A 32 9.24 -15.57 -4.20
N TRP A 33 8.75 -14.43 -3.69
CA TRP A 33 8.38 -13.26 -4.48
C TRP A 33 9.58 -12.33 -4.61
N THR A 34 9.79 -11.79 -5.79
CA THR A 34 10.69 -10.63 -5.95
C THR A 34 10.00 -9.38 -5.43
N HIS A 35 10.78 -8.36 -5.06
CA HIS A 35 10.18 -7.13 -4.57
C HIS A 35 11.03 -5.91 -4.92
N GLU A 36 10.40 -4.75 -4.90
CA GLU A 36 11.06 -3.45 -4.91
C GLU A 36 10.38 -2.50 -3.93
N ARG A 37 11.14 -1.52 -3.46
CA ARG A 37 10.68 -0.44 -2.58
C ARG A 37 11.03 0.89 -3.25
N PRO A 38 10.13 1.43 -4.10
CA PRO A 38 10.41 2.69 -4.79
C PRO A 38 10.64 3.83 -3.81
N ASP A 39 11.61 4.68 -4.11
CA ASP A 39 11.88 5.91 -3.36
C ASP A 39 11.03 7.06 -3.96
N TYR A 40 10.28 7.74 -3.10
CA TYR A 40 9.45 8.89 -3.44
C TYR A 40 9.84 10.14 -2.65
N THR A 41 10.96 10.13 -1.93
CA THR A 41 11.37 11.22 -1.05
C THR A 41 11.60 12.53 -1.80
N ASP A 42 12.05 12.47 -3.05
CA ASP A 42 12.17 13.61 -3.95
C ASP A 42 10.82 14.29 -4.25
N LEU A 43 9.76 13.49 -4.37
CA LEU A 43 8.41 13.98 -4.65
C LEU A 43 7.71 14.49 -3.38
N ASP A 44 7.99 13.89 -2.24
CA ASP A 44 7.48 14.32 -0.94
C ASP A 44 7.98 15.73 -0.56
N ALA A 45 9.17 16.08 -1.01
CA ALA A 45 9.76 17.40 -0.79
C ALA A 45 9.13 18.53 -1.63
N MET A 46 8.27 18.22 -2.62
CA MET A 46 7.66 19.18 -3.55
C MET A 46 6.40 19.82 -2.93
N SER A 47 6.58 20.56 -1.84
CA SER A 47 5.48 21.21 -1.08
C SER A 47 4.73 22.29 -1.87
N GLU A 48 5.31 22.81 -2.94
CA GLU A 48 4.69 23.74 -3.88
C GLU A 48 3.56 23.09 -4.71
N VAL A 49 3.57 21.76 -4.87
CA VAL A 49 2.52 21.02 -5.59
C VAL A 49 1.34 20.75 -4.66
N SER A 50 1.60 20.21 -3.48
CA SER A 50 0.59 20.00 -2.44
C SER A 50 1.24 19.83 -1.05
N ARG A 51 0.39 19.79 0.00
CA ARG A 51 0.85 19.53 1.39
C ARG A 51 1.48 18.14 1.57
N VAL A 52 1.23 17.22 0.65
CA VAL A 52 1.75 15.85 0.65
C VAL A 52 2.62 15.57 -0.58
N GLY A 53 3.25 16.61 -1.11
CA GLY A 53 4.16 16.54 -2.25
C GLY A 53 3.47 16.34 -3.60
N ASP A 54 4.19 15.82 -4.58
CA ASP A 54 3.70 15.56 -5.94
C ASP A 54 3.07 14.17 -6.04
N VAL A 55 1.82 14.03 -5.59
CA VAL A 55 1.06 12.77 -5.62
C VAL A 55 0.81 12.27 -7.06
N PRO A 56 0.43 13.11 -8.04
CA PRO A 56 0.25 12.67 -9.42
C PRO A 56 1.51 12.02 -10.02
N THR A 57 2.68 12.62 -9.81
CA THR A 57 3.94 12.03 -10.30
C THR A 57 4.32 10.77 -9.53
N ARG A 58 4.05 10.73 -8.23
CA ARG A 58 4.23 9.53 -7.40
C ARG A 58 3.39 8.36 -7.90
N LEU A 59 2.12 8.59 -8.21
CA LEU A 59 1.22 7.61 -8.81
C LEU A 59 1.72 7.13 -10.18
N ARG A 60 2.10 8.05 -11.06
CA ARG A 60 2.62 7.71 -12.40
C ARG A 60 3.87 6.83 -12.31
N ARG A 61 4.81 7.16 -11.41
CA ARG A 61 6.02 6.36 -11.15
C ARG A 61 5.67 4.94 -10.73
N LEU A 62 4.67 4.76 -9.86
CA LEU A 62 4.20 3.44 -9.44
C LEU A 62 3.53 2.68 -10.59
N VAL A 63 2.67 3.33 -11.37
CA VAL A 63 1.98 2.72 -12.52
C VAL A 63 2.97 2.21 -13.57
N GLU A 64 4.00 2.99 -13.90
CA GLU A 64 5.05 2.60 -14.84
C GLU A 64 5.81 1.33 -14.37
N ARG A 65 6.18 1.29 -13.09
CA ARG A 65 6.84 0.11 -12.49
C ARG A 65 5.93 -1.11 -12.48
N ALA A 66 4.69 -0.94 -12.04
CA ALA A 66 3.71 -2.02 -12.01
C ALA A 66 3.40 -2.56 -13.40
N ALA A 67 3.26 -1.70 -14.42
CA ALA A 67 3.06 -2.11 -15.80
C ALA A 67 4.27 -2.88 -16.37
N ALA A 68 5.48 -2.50 -16.00
CA ALA A 68 6.69 -3.22 -16.38
C ALA A 68 6.74 -4.62 -15.74
N ALA A 69 6.45 -4.71 -14.44
CA ALA A 69 6.43 -5.97 -13.70
C ALA A 69 5.30 -6.90 -14.18
N ALA A 70 4.12 -6.38 -14.47
CA ALA A 70 2.96 -7.16 -14.93
C ALA A 70 3.18 -7.90 -16.26
N ARG A 71 4.14 -7.43 -17.08
CA ARG A 71 4.55 -8.16 -18.29
C ARG A 71 5.33 -9.43 -18.01
N GLN A 72 5.82 -9.61 -16.78
CA GLN A 72 6.69 -10.72 -16.39
C GLN A 72 5.98 -11.73 -15.46
N GLY A 73 4.87 -11.34 -14.86
CA GLY A 73 4.13 -12.22 -13.96
C GLY A 73 3.16 -11.47 -13.04
N PRO A 74 2.57 -12.16 -12.05
CA PRO A 74 1.65 -11.57 -11.10
C PRO A 74 2.31 -10.44 -10.31
N VAL A 75 1.59 -9.33 -10.11
CA VAL A 75 2.04 -8.16 -9.34
C VAL A 75 1.13 -7.95 -8.13
N VAL A 76 1.73 -7.74 -6.98
CA VAL A 76 1.04 -7.29 -5.75
C VAL A 76 1.51 -5.89 -5.42
N LEU A 77 0.56 -4.97 -5.26
CA LEU A 77 0.86 -3.63 -4.76
C LEU A 77 0.56 -3.56 -3.27
N ALA A 78 1.51 -3.06 -2.52
CA ALA A 78 1.37 -2.86 -1.09
C ALA A 78 1.88 -1.47 -0.68
N GLY A 79 1.31 -0.91 0.37
CA GLY A 79 1.79 0.38 0.84
C GLY A 79 1.22 0.80 2.18
N SER A 80 1.79 1.88 2.71
CA SER A 80 1.39 2.50 3.97
C SER A 80 0.98 3.95 3.74
N SER A 81 -0.16 4.35 4.30
CA SER A 81 -0.69 5.71 4.23
C SER A 81 -0.78 6.21 2.76
N LEU A 82 -0.08 7.28 2.39
CA LEU A 82 -0.02 7.74 0.99
C LEU A 82 0.43 6.62 0.03
N GLY A 83 1.34 5.74 0.44
CA GLY A 83 1.76 4.59 -0.34
C GLY A 83 0.62 3.58 -0.56
N ALA A 84 -0.26 3.39 0.43
CA ALA A 84 -1.46 2.56 0.28
C ALA A 84 -2.47 3.20 -0.68
N TYR A 85 -2.70 4.50 -0.56
CA TYR A 85 -3.57 5.24 -1.45
C TYR A 85 -3.15 5.11 -2.92
N ILE A 86 -1.89 5.42 -3.23
CA ILE A 86 -1.40 5.31 -4.62
C ILE A 86 -1.40 3.86 -5.14
N SER A 87 -1.18 2.86 -4.26
CA SER A 87 -1.26 1.44 -4.62
C SER A 87 -2.68 1.05 -5.04
N ALA A 88 -3.67 1.50 -4.28
CA ALA A 88 -5.08 1.28 -4.60
C ALA A 88 -5.45 1.94 -5.95
N ILE A 89 -5.17 3.22 -6.13
CA ILE A 89 -5.48 3.95 -7.38
C ILE A 89 -4.71 3.38 -8.58
N ALA A 90 -3.45 2.99 -8.43
CA ALA A 90 -2.66 2.38 -9.49
C ALA A 90 -3.28 1.06 -9.99
N SER A 91 -3.91 0.28 -9.10
CA SER A 91 -4.57 -0.97 -9.48
C SER A 91 -5.72 -0.81 -10.48
N LEU A 92 -6.29 0.39 -10.61
CA LEU A 92 -7.29 0.72 -11.62
C LEU A 92 -6.69 0.92 -13.02
N GLN A 93 -5.37 1.07 -13.12
CA GLN A 93 -4.68 1.40 -14.36
C GLN A 93 -3.81 0.25 -14.89
N VAL A 94 -3.45 -0.71 -14.02
CA VAL A 94 -2.61 -1.86 -14.38
C VAL A 94 -3.17 -3.14 -13.77
N PRO A 95 -3.03 -4.30 -14.45
CA PRO A 95 -3.42 -5.59 -13.85
C PRO A 95 -2.58 -5.89 -12.62
N VAL A 96 -3.24 -6.20 -11.51
CA VAL A 96 -2.59 -6.67 -10.27
C VAL A 96 -3.26 -7.93 -9.76
N ALA A 97 -2.51 -8.78 -9.07
CA ALA A 97 -3.00 -10.02 -8.47
C ALA A 97 -3.62 -9.80 -7.09
N GLY A 98 -3.20 -8.75 -6.38
CA GLY A 98 -3.69 -8.44 -5.04
C GLY A 98 -3.21 -7.09 -4.52
N LEU A 99 -3.85 -6.64 -3.43
CA LEU A 99 -3.56 -5.37 -2.76
C LEU A 99 -3.39 -5.58 -1.26
N PHE A 100 -2.37 -4.93 -0.70
CA PHE A 100 -2.15 -4.85 0.74
C PHE A 100 -2.02 -3.39 1.19
N LEU A 101 -3.02 -2.90 1.92
CA LEU A 101 -3.18 -1.48 2.22
C LEU A 101 -3.14 -1.24 3.73
N MET A 102 -2.09 -0.58 4.22
CA MET A 102 -1.95 -0.19 5.62
C MET A 102 -2.37 1.27 5.80
N VAL A 103 -3.33 1.51 6.68
CA VAL A 103 -3.85 2.84 7.06
C VAL A 103 -4.12 3.75 5.84
N PRO A 104 -4.90 3.27 4.84
CA PRO A 104 -5.11 3.98 3.59
C PRO A 104 -6.01 5.20 3.76
N PRO A 105 -5.59 6.43 3.38
CA PRO A 105 -6.48 7.58 3.35
C PRO A 105 -7.66 7.35 2.40
N THR A 106 -8.87 7.52 2.89
CA THR A 106 -10.09 7.37 2.06
C THR A 106 -10.41 8.61 1.25
N THR A 107 -9.86 9.76 1.67
CA THR A 107 -9.96 11.04 0.96
C THR A 107 -8.62 11.78 1.05
N MET A 108 -8.24 12.48 0.00
CA MET A 108 -6.98 13.22 -0.08
C MET A 108 -7.16 14.57 -0.81
N GLY A 109 -7.94 15.47 -0.18
CA GLY A 109 -8.17 16.83 -0.70
C GLY A 109 -8.70 16.80 -2.15
N PRO A 110 -8.00 17.40 -3.13
CA PRO A 110 -8.46 17.45 -4.51
C PRO A 110 -8.29 16.13 -5.28
N MET A 111 -7.59 15.16 -4.70
CA MET A 111 -7.40 13.85 -5.31
C MET A 111 -8.69 13.02 -5.25
N PRO A 112 -8.89 12.06 -6.16
CA PRO A 112 -10.04 11.15 -6.11
C PRO A 112 -10.18 10.44 -4.76
N ALA A 113 -11.40 10.13 -4.36
CA ALA A 113 -11.63 9.25 -3.22
C ALA A 113 -10.94 7.89 -3.43
N LEU A 114 -10.60 7.23 -2.33
CA LEU A 114 -9.95 5.91 -2.39
C LEU A 114 -10.82 4.93 -3.18
N ASP A 115 -10.25 4.37 -4.22
CA ASP A 115 -10.83 3.30 -5.02
C ASP A 115 -9.74 2.32 -5.47
N ALA A 116 -10.14 1.12 -5.89
CA ALA A 116 -9.21 0.06 -6.26
C ALA A 116 -9.86 -0.96 -7.19
N ALA A 117 -9.06 -1.71 -7.92
CA ALA A 117 -9.52 -2.86 -8.69
C ALA A 117 -10.18 -3.93 -7.79
N ALA A 118 -11.10 -4.70 -8.36
CA ALA A 118 -11.78 -5.80 -7.68
C ALA A 118 -10.88 -7.05 -7.64
N VAL A 119 -9.88 -7.02 -6.78
CA VAL A 119 -8.89 -8.10 -6.55
C VAL A 119 -8.81 -8.45 -5.06
N PRO A 120 -8.27 -9.61 -4.69
CA PRO A 120 -8.01 -9.94 -3.29
C PRO A 120 -7.29 -8.78 -2.59
N THR A 121 -7.93 -8.23 -1.57
CA THR A 121 -7.44 -7.05 -0.86
C THR A 121 -7.45 -7.28 0.64
N THR A 122 -6.32 -7.01 1.27
CA THR A 122 -6.19 -6.99 2.74
C THR A 122 -5.87 -5.58 3.20
N VAL A 123 -6.62 -5.09 4.17
CA VAL A 123 -6.46 -3.78 4.78
C VAL A 123 -6.04 -3.96 6.24
N VAL A 124 -5.07 -3.17 6.70
CA VAL A 124 -4.71 -3.05 8.12
C VAL A 124 -5.02 -1.61 8.55
N GLN A 125 -5.80 -1.46 9.63
CA GLN A 125 -6.19 -0.16 10.16
C GLN A 125 -6.03 -0.13 11.67
N ALA A 126 -5.65 1.02 12.20
CA ALA A 126 -5.51 1.27 13.62
C ALA A 126 -6.77 1.91 14.21
N TRP A 127 -7.19 1.46 15.40
CA TRP A 127 -8.35 2.04 16.11
C TRP A 127 -8.15 3.51 16.49
N HIS A 128 -6.92 3.88 16.83
CA HIS A 128 -6.56 5.21 17.34
C HIS A 128 -5.79 6.04 16.31
N ASP A 129 -6.06 5.81 15.02
CA ASP A 129 -5.45 6.57 13.95
C ASP A 129 -6.01 8.01 13.95
N ASP A 130 -5.14 8.96 14.25
CA ASP A 130 -5.44 10.39 14.33
C ASP A 130 -5.25 11.13 12.98
N VAL A 131 -4.71 10.45 11.98
CA VAL A 131 -4.50 10.97 10.62
C VAL A 131 -5.54 10.47 9.65
N VAL A 132 -5.81 9.16 9.69
CA VAL A 132 -6.80 8.47 8.85
C VAL A 132 -7.87 7.82 9.75
N PRO A 133 -9.02 8.47 9.93
CA PRO A 133 -10.08 7.94 10.81
C PRO A 133 -10.50 6.51 10.45
N ALA A 134 -10.47 5.62 11.42
CA ALA A 134 -10.76 4.19 11.23
C ALA A 134 -12.15 3.95 10.62
N ALA A 135 -13.16 4.75 11.00
CA ALA A 135 -14.53 4.57 10.52
C ALA A 135 -14.65 4.62 8.99
N GLY A 136 -13.93 5.54 8.33
CA GLY A 136 -13.92 5.65 6.86
C GLY A 136 -13.30 4.42 6.20
N VAL A 137 -12.22 3.92 6.75
CA VAL A 137 -11.52 2.72 6.23
C VAL A 137 -12.37 1.46 6.45
N ILE A 138 -13.00 1.33 7.61
CA ILE A 138 -13.93 0.22 7.91
C ILE A 138 -15.07 0.19 6.89
N ALA A 139 -15.72 1.34 6.66
CA ALA A 139 -16.81 1.46 5.70
C ALA A 139 -16.35 1.11 4.27
N TRP A 140 -15.18 1.59 3.86
CA TRP A 140 -14.60 1.29 2.55
C TRP A 140 -14.28 -0.21 2.40
N ALA A 141 -13.65 -0.82 3.38
CA ALA A 141 -13.31 -2.24 3.37
C ALA A 141 -14.57 -3.12 3.35
N GLN A 142 -15.57 -2.77 4.13
CA GLN A 142 -16.86 -3.47 4.18
C GLN A 142 -17.59 -3.42 2.82
N ALA A 143 -17.67 -2.25 2.19
CA ALA A 143 -18.32 -2.09 0.89
C ALA A 143 -17.65 -2.92 -0.23
N ARG A 144 -16.39 -3.26 -0.07
CA ARG A 144 -15.60 -4.05 -1.03
C ARG A 144 -15.42 -5.51 -0.63
N ALA A 145 -15.96 -5.93 0.49
CA ALA A 145 -15.72 -7.24 1.09
C ALA A 145 -14.21 -7.57 1.23
N ALA A 146 -13.38 -6.54 1.46
CA ALA A 146 -11.96 -6.72 1.69
C ALA A 146 -11.70 -7.35 3.07
N GLN A 147 -10.60 -8.11 3.19
CA GLN A 147 -10.15 -8.54 4.51
C GLN A 147 -9.67 -7.34 5.31
N LEU A 148 -10.10 -7.21 6.56
CA LEU A 148 -9.76 -6.09 7.42
C LEU A 148 -9.18 -6.61 8.74
N LEU A 149 -7.96 -6.16 9.07
CA LEU A 149 -7.34 -6.32 10.37
C LEU A 149 -7.37 -4.96 11.09
N LEU A 150 -8.08 -4.92 12.23
CA LEU A 150 -8.10 -3.76 13.12
C LEU A 150 -7.19 -4.03 14.32
N VAL A 151 -6.31 -3.07 14.62
CA VAL A 151 -5.31 -3.20 15.70
C VAL A 151 -5.38 -2.03 16.67
N ASP A 152 -5.03 -2.30 17.92
CA ASP A 152 -4.90 -1.29 18.98
C ASP A 152 -3.58 -0.50 18.84
N ASP A 153 -3.58 0.44 17.88
CA ASP A 153 -2.41 1.24 17.52
C ASP A 153 -2.84 2.60 16.95
N GLY A 154 -1.87 3.47 16.69
CA GLY A 154 -2.02 4.73 15.95
C GLY A 154 -1.61 4.61 14.49
N HIS A 155 -1.57 5.74 13.78
CA HIS A 155 -1.30 5.81 12.33
C HIS A 155 0.00 5.11 11.91
N ARG A 156 1.01 5.11 12.74
CA ARG A 156 2.33 4.52 12.42
C ARG A 156 2.37 3.00 12.51
N LEU A 157 1.40 2.35 13.16
CA LEU A 157 1.36 0.89 13.37
C LEU A 157 2.62 0.33 14.03
N GLU A 158 3.26 1.10 14.92
CA GLU A 158 4.58 0.77 15.47
C GLU A 158 4.58 -0.50 16.30
N ARG A 159 3.47 -0.77 17.01
CA ARG A 159 3.31 -1.97 17.86
C ARG A 159 2.81 -3.19 17.08
N HIS A 160 2.36 -3.01 15.84
CA HIS A 160 1.71 -4.07 15.04
C HIS A 160 2.38 -4.29 13.68
N VAL A 161 3.69 -4.01 13.57
CA VAL A 161 4.48 -4.30 12.37
C VAL A 161 4.45 -5.80 12.06
N GLU A 162 4.67 -6.64 13.08
CA GLU A 162 4.65 -8.10 12.94
C GLU A 162 3.25 -8.62 12.52
N ALA A 163 2.18 -8.13 13.14
CA ALA A 163 0.81 -8.51 12.78
C ALA A 163 0.48 -8.11 11.33
N SER A 164 0.97 -6.95 10.88
CA SER A 164 0.85 -6.49 9.50
C SER A 164 1.61 -7.40 8.53
N ALA A 165 2.85 -7.78 8.87
CA ALA A 165 3.65 -8.71 8.09
C ALA A 165 2.98 -10.09 7.97
N GLN A 166 2.41 -10.61 9.05
CA GLN A 166 1.65 -11.87 9.04
C GLN A 166 0.37 -11.78 8.18
N ALA A 167 -0.33 -10.64 8.20
CA ALA A 167 -1.49 -10.42 7.33
C ALA A 167 -1.08 -10.38 5.84
N PHE A 168 0.05 -9.76 5.53
CA PHE A 168 0.62 -9.76 4.18
C PHE A 168 1.04 -11.16 3.74
N GLU A 169 1.68 -11.93 4.61
CA GLU A 169 2.03 -13.32 4.34
C GLU A 169 0.79 -14.14 3.98
N ARG A 170 -0.31 -13.98 4.74
CA ARG A 170 -1.58 -14.67 4.43
C ARG A 170 -2.11 -14.31 3.04
N LEU A 171 -2.06 -13.03 2.66
CA LEU A 171 -2.45 -12.61 1.32
C LEU A 171 -1.59 -13.29 0.25
N LEU A 172 -0.26 -13.23 0.37
CA LEU A 172 0.64 -13.81 -0.64
C LEU A 172 0.53 -15.33 -0.78
N ARG A 173 0.12 -16.03 0.29
CA ARG A 173 -0.11 -17.48 0.26
C ARG A 173 -1.41 -17.87 -0.45
N GLN A 174 -2.35 -16.93 -0.62
CA GLN A 174 -3.62 -17.14 -1.31
C GLN A 174 -3.51 -16.89 -2.82
N LEU A 175 -2.46 -16.20 -3.25
CA LEU A 175 -2.16 -15.86 -4.65
C LEU A 175 -1.19 -16.87 -5.26
#